data_093f9a73e1f435334330aaba1486cc50
#
_entry.id   093f9a73e1f435334330aaba1486cc50
#
_cell.length_a   1.000
_cell.length_b   1.000
_cell.length_c   1.000
_cell.angle_alpha   90.00
_cell.angle_beta   90.00
_cell.angle_gamma   90.00
#
_symmetry.space_group_name_H-M   'P 1'
#
loop_
_entity.id
_entity.type
_entity.pdbx_description
1 polymer ?
#
loop_
_entity_poly.entity_id
_entity_poly.type
_entity_poly.pdbx_seq_one_letter_code
_entity_poly.pdbx_strand_id
1 'polypeptide(L)'
;MTDQKKHLSYTFYRISIALAVFLAFFLQTFLLVDGTNIFMAHFTAWKATEVSLPITIGGYAAIVTTFLIGSWLIRHKGRGMMLALIVISGIATIMLAFCENSDPLYFAAMIINNITLGALLVLMTAIITNWFNSTRGRMLGFVTIGAPFSTAVCVPVIQRLLMAGVAFQSIFLVLGLIIIAFGVIAFLLVPYLPEDVGYHADNSDHAAVQTDTGATHEWTLAKLVRCKEAWLIMLAFGLMMLVSNCVMPLLFPHFLDVGVSPDIVLNLMTISAIVGIPLSYFWGWLDDKIGTKKACYTLAVGFTLMSIGMVFAKSGNLVIVAMAVIGIAAVIGGSPNLNPSIIVNVFGASEYLNVNRYLNIGQNILRLLALVMMSSIRDLTGSYTPGYVVCVVLSLVALLCFVGIRQRYSDAKN
;
A
#
# COMPACT_ATOMS: atom_id res chain seq x y z
N MET A 1 27.92 -40.25 11.37
CA MET A 1 28.48 -38.88 11.40
C MET A 1 27.53 -37.97 10.63
N THR A 2 26.59 -37.38 11.32
CA THR A 2 25.59 -36.47 10.76
C THR A 2 26.26 -35.14 10.51
N ASP A 3 26.27 -34.72 9.25
CA ASP A 3 26.79 -33.47 8.76
C ASP A 3 25.97 -32.30 9.42
N GLN A 4 26.50 -31.78 10.53
CA GLN A 4 25.96 -30.56 11.15
C GLN A 4 26.27 -29.40 10.19
N LYS A 5 25.40 -29.17 9.20
CA LYS A 5 25.35 -27.87 8.52
C LYS A 5 25.24 -26.83 9.63
N LYS A 6 26.24 -25.97 9.77
CA LYS A 6 26.21 -24.80 10.64
C LYS A 6 25.00 -23.96 10.25
N HIS A 7 23.85 -24.19 10.89
CA HIS A 7 22.68 -23.35 10.73
C HIS A 7 23.00 -21.98 11.34
N LEU A 8 22.68 -20.94 10.60
CA LEU A 8 22.73 -19.55 11.10
C LEU A 8 21.80 -19.45 12.32
N SER A 9 22.08 -18.53 13.25
CA SER A 9 21.26 -18.38 14.45
C SER A 9 19.82 -18.03 14.12
N TYR A 10 18.86 -18.44 14.95
CA TYR A 10 17.45 -18.09 14.82
C TYR A 10 17.23 -16.56 14.70
N THR A 11 17.98 -15.78 15.50
CA THR A 11 17.94 -14.32 15.47
C THR A 11 18.37 -13.76 14.11
N PHE A 12 19.36 -14.37 13.46
CA PHE A 12 19.79 -13.96 12.12
C PHE A 12 18.67 -14.13 11.09
N TYR A 13 17.98 -15.29 11.10
CA TYR A 13 16.85 -15.51 10.20
C TYR A 13 15.69 -14.53 10.45
N ARG A 14 15.36 -14.25 11.73
CA ARG A 14 14.33 -13.27 12.08
C ARG A 14 14.63 -11.89 11.52
N ILE A 15 15.86 -11.42 11.67
CA ILE A 15 16.28 -10.10 11.14
C ILE A 15 16.26 -10.11 9.62
N SER A 16 16.78 -11.14 8.97
CA SER A 16 16.80 -11.26 7.51
C SER A 16 15.39 -11.26 6.91
N ILE A 17 14.46 -11.99 7.53
CA ILE A 17 13.05 -12.02 7.12
C ILE A 17 12.40 -10.66 7.31
N ALA A 18 12.58 -10.03 8.48
CA ALA A 18 12.00 -8.72 8.74
C ALA A 18 12.48 -7.67 7.73
N LEU A 19 13.78 -7.65 7.44
CA LEU A 19 14.37 -6.74 6.44
C LEU A 19 13.88 -7.06 5.02
N ALA A 20 13.81 -8.32 4.63
CA ALA A 20 13.35 -8.70 3.30
C ALA A 20 11.88 -8.31 3.07
N VAL A 21 11.02 -8.51 4.07
CA VAL A 21 9.62 -8.13 3.98
C VAL A 21 9.44 -6.61 4.01
N PHE A 22 10.20 -5.90 4.85
CA PHE A 22 10.26 -4.43 4.84
C PHE A 22 10.65 -3.89 3.45
N LEU A 23 11.69 -4.46 2.83
CA LEU A 23 12.12 -4.08 1.47
C LEU A 23 11.07 -4.42 0.41
N ALA A 24 10.30 -5.49 0.57
CA ALA A 24 9.21 -5.82 -0.34
C ALA A 24 8.09 -4.76 -0.29
N PHE A 25 7.69 -4.30 0.91
CA PHE A 25 6.75 -3.19 1.08
C PHE A 25 7.30 -1.88 0.52
N PHE A 26 8.59 -1.61 0.76
CA PHE A 26 9.29 -0.46 0.19
C PHE A 26 9.25 -0.48 -1.34
N LEU A 27 9.64 -1.59 -1.98
CA LEU A 27 9.67 -1.72 -3.44
C LEU A 27 8.28 -1.61 -4.07
N GLN A 28 7.26 -2.19 -3.44
CA GLN A 28 5.89 -2.07 -3.94
C GLN A 28 5.43 -0.62 -3.93
N THR A 29 5.62 0.09 -2.83
CA THR A 29 5.22 1.50 -2.74
C THR A 29 6.04 2.35 -3.70
N PHE A 30 7.35 2.11 -3.76
CA PHE A 30 8.24 2.80 -4.68
C PHE A 30 7.78 2.70 -6.13
N LEU A 31 7.61 1.49 -6.66
CA LEU A 31 7.33 1.32 -8.09
C LEU A 31 5.88 1.65 -8.47
N LEU A 32 4.91 1.39 -7.59
CA LEU A 32 3.49 1.48 -7.94
C LEU A 32 2.80 2.78 -7.46
N VAL A 33 3.33 3.42 -6.42
CA VAL A 33 2.76 4.67 -5.88
C VAL A 33 3.71 5.83 -6.12
N ASP A 34 4.92 5.76 -5.57
CA ASP A 34 5.91 6.84 -5.66
C ASP A 34 6.42 7.00 -7.09
N GLY A 35 6.62 5.89 -7.81
CA GLY A 35 7.00 5.89 -9.22
C GLY A 35 6.05 6.69 -10.11
N THR A 36 4.74 6.67 -9.80
CA THR A 36 3.76 7.48 -10.54
C THR A 36 4.07 8.97 -10.46
N ASN A 37 4.50 9.48 -9.29
CA ASN A 37 4.96 10.88 -9.17
C ASN A 37 6.14 11.19 -10.08
N ILE A 38 7.06 10.22 -10.24
CA ILE A 38 8.24 10.37 -11.08
C ILE A 38 7.86 10.31 -12.56
N PHE A 39 7.07 9.31 -12.95
CA PHE A 39 6.67 9.10 -14.35
C PHE A 39 5.80 10.23 -14.87
N MET A 40 4.81 10.70 -14.08
CA MET A 40 3.96 11.84 -14.45
C MET A 40 4.74 13.15 -14.62
N ALA A 41 5.80 13.34 -13.85
CA ALA A 41 6.66 14.52 -13.96
C ALA A 41 7.69 14.40 -15.09
N HIS A 42 8.11 13.17 -15.45
CA HIS A 42 9.11 12.92 -16.48
C HIS A 42 8.52 12.84 -17.89
N PHE A 43 7.43 12.09 -18.07
CA PHE A 43 6.77 11.88 -19.37
C PHE A 43 5.76 12.98 -19.70
N THR A 44 6.20 14.24 -19.69
CA THR A 44 5.33 15.41 -19.92
C THR A 44 4.75 15.48 -21.33
N ALA A 45 5.35 14.80 -22.31
CA ALA A 45 4.86 14.69 -23.68
C ALA A 45 3.68 13.70 -23.82
N TRP A 46 3.51 12.77 -22.88
CA TRP A 46 2.45 11.78 -22.88
C TRP A 46 1.20 12.31 -22.19
N LYS A 47 0.04 11.77 -22.55
CA LYS A 47 -1.19 12.02 -21.81
C LYS A 47 -1.09 11.40 -20.43
N ALA A 48 -1.67 12.06 -19.44
CA ALA A 48 -1.67 11.52 -18.08
C ALA A 48 -2.36 10.15 -18.00
N THR A 49 -3.37 9.90 -18.85
CA THR A 49 -4.02 8.59 -18.97
C THR A 49 -3.09 7.50 -19.54
N GLU A 50 -2.16 7.81 -20.43
CA GLU A 50 -1.18 6.85 -20.96
C GLU A 50 -0.24 6.37 -19.86
N VAL A 51 0.12 7.23 -18.92
CA VAL A 51 0.94 6.86 -17.76
C VAL A 51 0.15 6.09 -16.71
N SER A 52 -1.11 6.44 -16.46
CA SER A 52 -1.90 5.86 -15.35
C SER A 52 -2.61 4.55 -15.71
N LEU A 53 -3.00 4.37 -16.98
CA LEU A 53 -3.79 3.22 -17.41
C LEU A 53 -3.11 1.86 -17.16
N PRO A 54 -1.82 1.66 -17.49
CA PRO A 54 -1.14 0.39 -17.24
C PRO A 54 -1.02 0.07 -15.74
N ILE A 55 -0.89 1.09 -14.89
CA ILE A 55 -0.88 0.92 -13.43
C ILE A 55 -2.24 0.41 -12.96
N THR A 56 -3.32 0.99 -13.46
CA THR A 56 -4.69 0.59 -13.11
C THR A 56 -5.02 -0.81 -13.60
N ILE A 57 -4.73 -1.12 -14.87
CA ILE A 57 -4.97 -2.47 -15.44
C ILE A 57 -4.12 -3.51 -14.71
N GLY A 58 -2.84 -3.22 -14.48
CA GLY A 58 -1.94 -4.08 -13.71
C GLY A 58 -2.42 -4.30 -12.28
N GLY A 59 -2.98 -3.28 -11.65
CA GLY A 59 -3.60 -3.38 -10.33
C GLY A 59 -4.80 -4.33 -10.29
N TYR A 60 -5.69 -4.27 -11.27
CA TYR A 60 -6.80 -5.25 -11.38
C TYR A 60 -6.28 -6.67 -11.65
N ALA A 61 -5.30 -6.82 -12.53
CA ALA A 61 -4.65 -8.12 -12.78
C ALA A 61 -3.96 -8.64 -11.51
N ALA A 62 -3.36 -7.77 -10.70
CA ALA A 62 -2.75 -8.14 -9.44
C ALA A 62 -3.75 -8.69 -8.41
N ILE A 63 -5.00 -8.20 -8.37
CA ILE A 63 -6.05 -8.77 -7.50
C ILE A 63 -6.27 -10.25 -7.83
N VAL A 64 -6.41 -10.58 -9.12
CA VAL A 64 -6.60 -11.96 -9.58
C VAL A 64 -5.38 -12.83 -9.27
N THR A 65 -4.20 -12.34 -9.59
CA THR A 65 -2.93 -13.07 -9.38
C THR A 65 -2.66 -13.31 -7.90
N THR A 66 -2.95 -12.32 -7.05
CA THR A 66 -2.84 -12.42 -5.58
C THR A 66 -3.71 -13.55 -5.03
N PHE A 67 -4.94 -13.69 -5.52
CA PHE A 67 -5.83 -14.77 -5.15
C PHE A 67 -5.30 -16.15 -5.60
N LEU A 68 -4.83 -16.25 -6.85
CA LEU A 68 -4.27 -17.49 -7.40
C LEU A 68 -3.02 -17.92 -6.62
N ILE A 69 -2.11 -16.99 -6.34
CA ILE A 69 -0.88 -17.27 -5.59
C ILE A 69 -1.18 -17.63 -4.14
N GLY A 70 -2.09 -16.94 -3.48
CA GLY A 70 -2.54 -17.31 -2.14
C GLY A 70 -3.05 -18.74 -2.08
N SER A 71 -3.86 -19.14 -3.06
CA SER A 71 -4.37 -20.52 -3.17
C SER A 71 -3.27 -21.56 -3.46
N TRP A 72 -2.27 -21.17 -4.27
CA TRP A 72 -1.13 -22.03 -4.59
C TRP A 72 -0.20 -22.24 -3.38
N LEU A 73 0.04 -21.19 -2.58
CA LEU A 73 0.90 -21.24 -1.38
C LEU A 73 0.37 -22.17 -0.29
N ILE A 74 -0.92 -22.49 -0.27
CA ILE A 74 -1.49 -23.48 0.65
C ILE A 74 -0.87 -24.89 0.44
N ARG A 75 -0.45 -25.19 -0.80
CA ARG A 75 0.02 -26.53 -1.18
C ARG A 75 1.52 -26.61 -1.49
N HIS A 76 2.19 -25.47 -1.65
CA HIS A 76 3.56 -25.42 -2.16
C HIS A 76 4.44 -24.47 -1.34
N LYS A 77 5.76 -24.75 -1.31
CA LYS A 77 6.75 -23.86 -0.70
C LYS A 77 7.04 -22.66 -1.61
N GLY A 78 6.97 -21.47 -1.06
CA GLY A 78 7.05 -20.22 -1.83
C GLY A 78 8.44 -19.68 -2.13
N ARG A 79 9.55 -20.33 -1.66
CA ARG A 79 10.90 -19.76 -1.78
C ARG A 79 11.36 -19.51 -3.22
N GLY A 80 11.17 -20.48 -4.11
CA GLY A 80 11.50 -20.31 -5.54
C GLY A 80 10.60 -19.26 -6.23
N MET A 81 9.33 -19.21 -5.85
CA MET A 81 8.39 -18.18 -6.34
C MET A 81 8.82 -16.78 -5.89
N MET A 82 9.30 -16.62 -4.66
CA MET A 82 9.83 -15.34 -4.17
C MET A 82 10.94 -14.82 -5.08
N LEU A 83 11.94 -15.66 -5.40
CA LEU A 83 13.01 -15.30 -6.32
C LEU A 83 12.46 -14.91 -7.69
N ALA A 84 11.58 -15.74 -8.27
CA ALA A 84 11.00 -15.49 -9.57
C ALA A 84 10.26 -14.14 -9.64
N LEU A 85 9.40 -13.86 -8.65
CA LEU A 85 8.64 -12.62 -8.58
C LEU A 85 9.54 -11.37 -8.48
N ILE A 86 10.59 -11.42 -7.65
CA ILE A 86 11.51 -10.29 -7.48
C ILE A 86 12.36 -10.11 -8.74
N VAL A 87 12.87 -11.19 -9.35
CA VAL A 87 13.68 -11.10 -10.57
C VAL A 87 12.84 -10.59 -11.75
N ILE A 88 11.62 -11.08 -11.92
CA ILE A 88 10.71 -10.59 -12.97
C ILE A 88 10.39 -9.09 -12.76
N SER A 89 10.14 -8.66 -11.52
CA SER A 89 9.97 -7.23 -11.21
C SER A 89 11.23 -6.40 -11.50
N GLY A 90 12.41 -6.93 -11.18
CA GLY A 90 13.69 -6.28 -11.52
C GLY A 90 13.88 -6.14 -13.04
N ILE A 91 13.57 -7.17 -13.82
CA ILE A 91 13.59 -7.12 -15.29
C ILE A 91 12.59 -6.08 -15.80
N ALA A 92 11.35 -6.09 -15.29
CA ALA A 92 10.35 -5.10 -15.65
C ALA A 92 10.79 -3.67 -15.29
N THR A 93 11.54 -3.49 -14.19
CA THR A 93 12.13 -2.19 -13.83
C THR A 93 13.26 -1.79 -14.79
N ILE A 94 14.05 -2.75 -15.29
CA ILE A 94 15.04 -2.47 -16.36
C ILE A 94 14.31 -2.09 -17.66
N MET A 95 13.17 -2.70 -17.99
CA MET A 95 12.37 -2.29 -19.16
C MET A 95 11.96 -0.81 -19.06
N LEU A 96 11.65 -0.30 -17.86
CA LEU A 96 11.37 1.13 -17.66
C LEU A 96 12.53 2.03 -18.04
N ALA A 97 13.79 1.57 -17.94
CA ALA A 97 14.96 2.34 -18.36
C ALA A 97 14.95 2.65 -19.88
N PHE A 98 14.24 1.87 -20.69
CA PHE A 98 14.23 1.98 -22.15
C PHE A 98 12.87 2.43 -22.72
N CYS A 99 11.94 2.88 -21.86
CA CYS A 99 10.57 3.19 -22.26
C CYS A 99 10.35 4.64 -22.76
N GLU A 100 11.35 5.54 -22.67
CA GLU A 100 11.17 6.97 -22.98
C GLU A 100 10.56 7.23 -24.37
N ASN A 101 10.80 6.34 -25.33
CA ASN A 101 10.29 6.43 -26.71
C ASN A 101 9.35 5.24 -27.06
N SER A 102 8.81 4.54 -26.08
CA SER A 102 8.04 3.32 -26.31
C SER A 102 6.94 3.12 -25.27
N ASP A 103 5.75 3.67 -25.56
CA ASP A 103 4.54 3.47 -24.74
C ASP A 103 4.23 1.99 -24.48
N PRO A 104 4.34 1.05 -25.46
CA PRO A 104 4.08 -0.36 -25.22
C PRO A 104 5.05 -0.99 -24.21
N LEU A 105 6.31 -0.54 -24.20
CA LEU A 105 7.31 -1.05 -23.25
C LEU A 105 7.01 -0.61 -21.82
N TYR A 106 6.64 0.66 -21.64
CA TYR A 106 6.17 1.20 -20.35
C TYR A 106 4.91 0.45 -19.89
N PHE A 107 3.94 0.27 -20.78
CA PHE A 107 2.69 -0.42 -20.51
C PHE A 107 2.94 -1.85 -20.00
N ALA A 108 3.75 -2.62 -20.71
CA ALA A 108 4.12 -3.98 -20.31
C ALA A 108 4.86 -4.02 -18.97
N ALA A 109 5.87 -3.14 -18.79
CA ALA A 109 6.66 -3.08 -17.56
C ALA A 109 5.81 -2.76 -16.32
N MET A 110 4.88 -1.81 -16.43
CA MET A 110 4.02 -1.44 -15.31
C MET A 110 3.00 -2.53 -14.96
N ILE A 111 2.42 -3.23 -15.93
CA ILE A 111 1.54 -4.39 -15.67
C ILE A 111 2.32 -5.50 -14.98
N ILE A 112 3.50 -5.86 -15.48
CA ILE A 112 4.35 -6.91 -14.90
C ILE A 112 4.72 -6.54 -13.45
N ASN A 113 5.15 -5.30 -13.19
CA ASN A 113 5.48 -4.85 -11.84
C ASN A 113 4.28 -4.92 -10.88
N ASN A 114 3.08 -4.51 -11.31
CA ASN A 114 1.88 -4.60 -10.49
C ASN A 114 1.57 -6.05 -10.09
N ILE A 115 1.58 -6.96 -11.07
CA ILE A 115 1.30 -8.38 -10.87
C ILE A 115 2.33 -9.01 -9.92
N THR A 116 3.61 -8.81 -10.20
CA THR A 116 4.70 -9.45 -9.44
C THR A 116 4.82 -8.92 -8.03
N LEU A 117 4.73 -7.60 -7.83
CA LEU A 117 4.84 -6.99 -6.51
C LEU A 117 3.60 -7.23 -5.66
N GLY A 118 2.39 -7.24 -6.27
CA GLY A 118 1.18 -7.63 -5.56
C GLY A 118 1.24 -9.07 -5.04
N ALA A 119 1.69 -10.00 -5.88
CA ALA A 119 1.92 -11.39 -5.54
C ALA A 119 3.02 -11.58 -4.48
N LEU A 120 4.10 -10.83 -4.60
CA LEU A 120 5.22 -10.85 -3.66
C LEU A 120 4.78 -10.48 -2.24
N LEU A 121 3.93 -9.48 -2.08
CA LEU A 121 3.44 -9.09 -0.76
C LEU A 121 2.65 -10.18 -0.05
N VAL A 122 1.80 -10.92 -0.78
CA VAL A 122 1.08 -12.06 -0.20
C VAL A 122 2.05 -13.11 0.31
N LEU A 123 3.05 -13.44 -0.51
CA LEU A 123 4.06 -14.42 -0.15
C LEU A 123 4.90 -13.96 1.06
N MET A 124 5.34 -12.71 1.07
CA MET A 124 6.11 -12.12 2.17
C MET A 124 5.30 -12.05 3.47
N THR A 125 4.01 -11.72 3.38
CA THR A 125 3.11 -11.74 4.54
C THR A 125 2.90 -13.17 5.07
N ALA A 126 2.85 -14.18 4.19
CA ALA A 126 2.80 -15.59 4.58
C ALA A 126 4.07 -16.01 5.32
N ILE A 127 5.26 -15.59 4.87
CA ILE A 127 6.54 -15.87 5.57
C ILE A 127 6.52 -15.27 6.98
N ILE A 128 6.10 -14.01 7.15
CA ILE A 128 5.95 -13.39 8.49
C ILE A 128 5.01 -14.22 9.37
N THR A 129 3.90 -14.69 8.81
CA THR A 129 2.91 -15.49 9.55
C THR A 129 3.49 -16.83 10.00
N ASN A 130 4.30 -17.46 9.17
CA ASN A 130 4.93 -18.76 9.48
C ASN A 130 6.02 -18.64 10.55
N TRP A 131 6.76 -17.52 10.59
CA TRP A 131 7.90 -17.33 11.48
C TRP A 131 7.55 -16.66 12.82
N PHE A 132 6.55 -15.78 12.82
CA PHE A 132 6.20 -14.91 13.95
C PHE A 132 4.74 -15.14 14.38
N ASN A 133 4.47 -16.22 15.09
CA ASN A 133 3.12 -16.55 15.52
C ASN A 133 2.63 -15.62 16.65
N SER A 134 3.40 -15.52 17.75
CA SER A 134 3.07 -14.71 18.94
C SER A 134 3.30 -13.21 18.72
N THR A 135 4.25 -12.82 17.86
CA THR A 135 4.62 -11.42 17.61
C THR A 135 4.21 -10.92 16.24
N ARG A 136 3.34 -11.66 15.54
CA ARG A 136 2.90 -11.39 14.16
C ARG A 136 2.45 -9.94 13.94
N GLY A 137 1.58 -9.42 14.81
CA GLY A 137 1.05 -8.06 14.69
C GLY A 137 2.14 -6.99 14.78
N ARG A 138 3.09 -7.15 15.72
CA ARG A 138 4.23 -6.22 15.87
C ARG A 138 5.15 -6.28 14.64
N MET A 139 5.41 -7.46 14.11
CA MET A 139 6.26 -7.63 12.93
C MET A 139 5.60 -7.07 11.67
N LEU A 140 4.30 -7.31 11.47
CA LEU A 140 3.55 -6.69 10.37
C LEU A 140 3.55 -5.16 10.50
N GLY A 141 3.36 -4.61 11.70
CA GLY A 141 3.47 -3.18 11.95
C GLY A 141 4.85 -2.61 11.58
N PHE A 142 5.94 -3.32 11.93
CA PHE A 142 7.30 -2.91 11.60
C PHE A 142 7.55 -2.93 10.07
N VAL A 143 7.23 -4.01 9.39
CA VAL A 143 7.55 -4.15 7.96
C VAL A 143 6.73 -3.22 7.08
N THR A 144 5.52 -2.86 7.48
CA THR A 144 4.69 -1.89 6.75
C THR A 144 5.23 -0.47 6.79
N ILE A 145 6.18 -0.14 7.71
CA ILE A 145 6.91 1.14 7.70
C ILE A 145 7.73 1.29 6.40
N GLY A 146 8.04 0.19 5.72
CA GLY A 146 8.68 0.22 4.40
C GLY A 146 7.95 1.12 3.38
N ALA A 147 6.62 1.19 3.44
CA ALA A 147 5.82 2.02 2.54
C ALA A 147 6.05 3.54 2.76
N PRO A 148 5.80 4.13 3.95
CA PRO A 148 6.08 5.55 4.16
C PRO A 148 7.57 5.89 4.06
N PHE A 149 8.46 4.95 4.36
CA PHE A 149 9.89 5.14 4.17
C PHE A 149 10.26 5.25 2.69
N SER A 150 9.61 4.50 1.80
CA SER A 150 9.75 4.65 0.34
C SER A 150 9.39 6.07 -0.09
N THR A 151 8.22 6.56 0.30
CA THR A 151 7.77 7.92 -0.06
C THR A 151 8.70 9.00 0.45
N ALA A 152 9.27 8.84 1.66
CA ALA A 152 10.21 9.79 2.23
C ALA A 152 11.54 9.89 1.46
N VAL A 153 11.96 8.79 0.82
CA VAL A 153 13.30 8.66 0.23
C VAL A 153 13.25 8.64 -1.29
N CYS A 154 12.40 7.79 -1.90
CA CYS A 154 12.50 7.51 -3.32
C CYS A 154 12.19 8.71 -4.21
N VAL A 155 11.05 9.37 -4.01
CA VAL A 155 10.67 10.52 -4.84
C VAL A 155 11.69 11.66 -4.71
N PRO A 156 12.06 12.11 -3.48
CA PRO A 156 13.04 13.16 -3.33
C PRO A 156 14.42 12.84 -3.92
N VAL A 157 14.89 11.61 -3.75
CA VAL A 157 16.21 11.19 -4.26
C VAL A 157 16.20 11.14 -5.78
N ILE A 158 15.23 10.45 -6.38
CA ILE A 158 15.20 10.25 -7.83
C ILE A 158 14.93 11.58 -8.56
N GLN A 159 14.00 12.39 -8.07
CA GLN A 159 13.74 13.69 -8.68
C GLN A 159 14.96 14.62 -8.62
N ARG A 160 15.70 14.63 -7.50
CA ARG A 160 16.97 15.39 -7.41
C ARG A 160 18.04 14.88 -8.35
N LEU A 161 18.15 13.56 -8.55
CA LEU A 161 19.06 12.97 -9.52
C LEU A 161 18.72 13.39 -10.96
N LEU A 162 17.42 13.36 -11.31
CA LEU A 162 16.93 13.82 -12.61
C LEU A 162 17.19 15.33 -12.81
N MET A 163 16.93 16.15 -11.79
CA MET A 163 17.22 17.60 -11.82
C MET A 163 18.73 17.90 -11.92
N ALA A 164 19.58 17.02 -11.38
CA ALA A 164 21.03 17.10 -11.50
C ALA A 164 21.55 16.61 -12.86
N GLY A 165 20.67 16.21 -13.78
CA GLY A 165 21.01 15.76 -15.14
C GLY A 165 21.41 14.29 -15.26
N VAL A 166 21.17 13.47 -14.23
CA VAL A 166 21.35 12.02 -14.34
C VAL A 166 20.26 11.46 -15.26
N ALA A 167 20.64 10.69 -16.28
CA ALA A 167 19.72 10.13 -17.24
C ALA A 167 18.72 9.17 -16.56
N PHE A 168 17.43 9.30 -16.90
CA PHE A 168 16.35 8.43 -16.45
C PHE A 168 16.68 6.95 -16.68
N GLN A 169 17.22 6.64 -17.87
CA GLN A 169 17.68 5.31 -18.24
C GLN A 169 18.67 4.72 -17.22
N SER A 170 19.69 5.49 -16.83
CA SER A 170 20.72 5.03 -15.89
C SER A 170 20.14 4.73 -14.51
N ILE A 171 19.21 5.58 -14.04
CA ILE A 171 18.55 5.40 -12.74
C ILE A 171 17.76 4.10 -12.70
N PHE A 172 16.86 3.87 -13.67
CA PHE A 172 15.99 2.69 -13.66
C PHE A 172 16.74 1.40 -14.02
N LEU A 173 17.82 1.47 -14.80
CA LEU A 173 18.71 0.33 -15.04
C LEU A 173 19.40 -0.11 -13.74
N VAL A 174 20.00 0.81 -13.00
CA VAL A 174 20.66 0.52 -11.72
C VAL A 174 19.65 0.01 -10.70
N LEU A 175 18.47 0.62 -10.60
CA LEU A 175 17.40 0.17 -9.71
C LEU A 175 16.95 -1.26 -10.01
N GLY A 176 16.74 -1.59 -11.29
CA GLY A 176 16.37 -2.95 -11.68
C GLY A 176 17.43 -3.98 -11.32
N LEU A 177 18.71 -3.65 -11.51
CA LEU A 177 19.83 -4.52 -11.07
C LEU A 177 19.87 -4.70 -9.55
N ILE A 178 19.63 -3.62 -8.78
CA ILE A 178 19.52 -3.68 -7.32
C ILE A 178 18.37 -4.59 -6.90
N ILE A 179 17.19 -4.51 -7.55
CA ILE A 179 16.05 -5.38 -7.27
C ILE A 179 16.38 -6.84 -7.54
N ILE A 180 17.06 -7.16 -8.65
CA ILE A 180 17.48 -8.52 -8.97
C ILE A 180 18.47 -9.03 -7.92
N ALA A 181 19.48 -8.23 -7.56
CA ALA A 181 20.45 -8.57 -6.51
C ALA A 181 19.74 -8.83 -5.16
N PHE A 182 18.77 -7.98 -4.79
CA PHE A 182 17.92 -8.20 -3.62
C PHE A 182 17.19 -9.53 -3.70
N GLY A 183 16.62 -9.90 -4.86
CA GLY A 183 15.94 -11.19 -5.06
C GLY A 183 16.85 -12.37 -4.80
N VAL A 184 18.08 -12.33 -5.30
CA VAL A 184 19.09 -13.39 -5.07
C VAL A 184 19.48 -13.46 -3.59
N ILE A 185 19.74 -12.31 -2.95
CA ILE A 185 20.08 -12.26 -1.52
C ILE A 185 18.92 -12.78 -0.67
N ALA A 186 17.69 -12.34 -0.94
CA ALA A 186 16.50 -12.80 -0.23
C ALA A 186 16.31 -14.32 -0.40
N PHE A 187 16.50 -14.84 -1.61
CA PHE A 187 16.44 -16.29 -1.85
C PHE A 187 17.47 -17.08 -1.03
N LEU A 188 18.67 -16.56 -0.85
CA LEU A 188 19.72 -17.21 -0.07
C LEU A 188 19.46 -17.14 1.43
N LEU A 189 18.95 -16.03 1.94
CA LEU A 189 18.87 -15.73 3.37
C LEU A 189 17.48 -15.96 4.00
N VAL A 190 16.41 -15.99 3.21
CA VAL A 190 15.02 -16.08 3.69
C VAL A 190 14.44 -17.46 3.43
N PRO A 191 14.39 -18.34 4.45
CA PRO A 191 13.68 -19.62 4.34
C PRO A 191 12.17 -19.39 4.42
N TYR A 192 11.39 -20.21 3.70
CA TYR A 192 9.92 -20.07 3.67
C TYR A 192 9.28 -20.52 4.98
N LEU A 193 9.73 -21.65 5.53
CA LEU A 193 9.28 -22.20 6.81
C LEU A 193 10.43 -22.25 7.80
N PRO A 194 10.18 -22.08 9.11
CA PRO A 194 11.19 -22.26 10.14
C PRO A 194 11.79 -23.67 10.12
N GLU A 195 10.96 -24.68 9.83
CA GLU A 195 11.33 -26.10 9.79
C GLU A 195 12.34 -26.41 8.66
N ASP A 196 12.37 -25.62 7.60
CA ASP A 196 13.34 -25.77 6.48
C ASP A 196 14.79 -25.57 6.93
N VAL A 197 14.99 -24.94 8.10
CA VAL A 197 16.30 -24.65 8.70
C VAL A 197 16.44 -25.18 10.14
N GLY A 198 15.55 -26.09 10.55
CA GLY A 198 15.61 -26.78 11.82
C GLY A 198 15.12 -25.97 13.03
N TYR A 199 14.28 -24.98 12.82
CA TYR A 199 13.64 -24.18 13.87
C TYR A 199 12.12 -24.36 13.84
N HIS A 200 11.44 -23.89 14.87
CA HIS A 200 9.99 -23.76 14.93
C HIS A 200 9.58 -22.29 15.03
N ALA A 201 8.32 -22.02 14.73
CA ALA A 201 7.76 -20.66 14.87
C ALA A 201 8.01 -20.13 16.29
N ASP A 202 8.41 -18.86 16.40
CA ASP A 202 8.79 -18.21 17.67
C ASP A 202 9.88 -18.96 18.49
N ASN A 203 10.62 -19.89 17.86
CA ASN A 203 11.59 -20.79 18.53
C ASN A 203 10.97 -21.60 19.69
N SER A 204 9.70 -21.97 19.55
CA SER A 204 8.97 -22.80 20.51
C SER A 204 9.40 -24.26 20.39
N ASP A 205 9.40 -25.03 21.49
CA ASP A 205 9.76 -26.48 21.49
C ASP A 205 8.69 -27.36 20.80
N HIS A 206 7.57 -26.79 20.39
CA HIS A 206 6.48 -27.50 19.72
C HIS A 206 6.12 -26.81 18.41
N ALA A 207 5.87 -27.62 17.37
CA ALA A 207 5.27 -27.14 16.14
C ALA A 207 3.96 -26.41 16.47
N ALA A 208 3.81 -25.17 15.96
CA ALA A 208 2.55 -24.44 16.14
C ALA A 208 1.42 -25.31 15.56
N VAL A 209 0.52 -25.73 16.41
CA VAL A 209 -0.73 -26.34 15.97
C VAL A 209 -1.43 -25.27 15.16
N GLN A 210 -1.41 -25.41 13.84
CA GLN A 210 -2.33 -24.66 12.99
C GLN A 210 -3.71 -25.09 13.47
N THR A 211 -4.33 -24.27 14.28
CA THR A 211 -5.75 -24.37 14.55
C THR A 211 -6.47 -24.03 13.24
N ASP A 212 -6.52 -25.03 12.37
CA ASP A 212 -7.51 -25.07 11.31
C ASP A 212 -8.86 -25.24 12.03
N THR A 213 -9.33 -24.10 12.54
CA THR A 213 -10.67 -24.03 13.08
C THR A 213 -11.59 -24.15 11.88
N GLY A 214 -12.07 -25.38 11.62
CA GLY A 214 -13.25 -25.62 10.80
C GLY A 214 -14.49 -24.98 11.43
N ALA A 215 -14.33 -23.74 11.93
CA ALA A 215 -15.38 -22.91 12.44
C ALA A 215 -16.28 -22.56 11.25
N THR A 216 -17.51 -23.03 11.31
CA THR A 216 -18.57 -22.58 10.42
C THR A 216 -18.71 -21.06 10.59
N HIS A 217 -18.18 -20.32 9.61
CA HIS A 217 -18.29 -18.86 9.63
C HIS A 217 -19.75 -18.44 9.56
N GLU A 218 -20.17 -17.61 10.50
CA GLU A 218 -21.54 -17.07 10.53
C GLU A 218 -21.82 -16.16 9.32
N TRP A 219 -20.79 -15.40 8.86
CA TRP A 219 -20.88 -14.45 7.77
C TRP A 219 -20.38 -15.03 6.45
N THR A 220 -21.29 -15.63 5.69
CA THR A 220 -21.02 -16.07 4.31
C THR A 220 -21.13 -14.89 3.34
N LEU A 221 -20.53 -15.02 2.13
CA LEU A 221 -20.64 -13.99 1.07
C LEU A 221 -22.10 -13.62 0.78
N ALA A 222 -22.99 -14.60 0.74
CA ALA A 222 -24.43 -14.38 0.49
C ALA A 222 -25.11 -13.53 1.59
N LYS A 223 -24.71 -13.71 2.87
CA LYS A 223 -25.17 -12.87 3.98
C LYS A 223 -24.58 -11.47 3.92
N LEU A 224 -23.28 -11.34 3.59
CA LEU A 224 -22.60 -10.05 3.48
C LEU A 224 -23.17 -9.18 2.37
N VAL A 225 -23.48 -9.75 1.20
CA VAL A 225 -24.12 -9.02 0.08
C VAL A 225 -25.49 -8.45 0.47
N ARG A 226 -26.19 -9.09 1.39
CA ARG A 226 -27.51 -8.61 1.91
C ARG A 226 -27.36 -7.69 3.13
N CYS A 227 -26.16 -7.55 3.69
CA CYS A 227 -25.91 -6.76 4.89
C CYS A 227 -25.58 -5.30 4.52
N LYS A 228 -26.43 -4.37 4.97
CA LYS A 228 -26.26 -2.93 4.71
C LYS A 228 -24.94 -2.41 5.27
N GLU A 229 -24.55 -2.83 6.46
CA GLU A 229 -23.33 -2.41 7.14
C GLU A 229 -22.08 -2.82 6.36
N ALA A 230 -22.08 -4.00 5.72
CA ALA A 230 -20.98 -4.46 4.88
C ALA A 230 -20.75 -3.52 3.69
N TRP A 231 -21.83 -3.13 3.00
CA TRP A 231 -21.76 -2.17 1.89
C TRP A 231 -21.31 -0.79 2.35
N LEU A 232 -21.82 -0.30 3.49
CA LEU A 232 -21.43 1.02 4.00
C LEU A 232 -19.96 1.07 4.41
N ILE A 233 -19.43 0.03 5.06
CA ILE A 233 -18.00 -0.05 5.42
C ILE A 233 -17.15 -0.17 4.14
N MET A 234 -17.56 -1.03 3.21
CA MET A 234 -16.84 -1.22 1.95
C MET A 234 -16.76 0.09 1.16
N LEU A 235 -17.90 0.80 1.01
CA LEU A 235 -17.94 2.07 0.29
C LEU A 235 -17.17 3.16 1.03
N ALA A 236 -17.35 3.33 2.34
CA ALA A 236 -16.68 4.39 3.11
C ALA A 236 -15.15 4.27 3.01
N PHE A 237 -14.60 3.11 3.34
CA PHE A 237 -13.14 2.90 3.25
C PHE A 237 -12.64 2.78 1.82
N GLY A 238 -13.42 2.20 0.91
CA GLY A 238 -13.09 2.16 -0.51
C GLY A 238 -12.96 3.56 -1.13
N LEU A 239 -13.89 4.47 -0.80
CA LEU A 239 -13.83 5.87 -1.25
C LEU A 239 -12.67 6.63 -0.60
N MET A 240 -12.39 6.42 0.68
CA MET A 240 -11.20 7.02 1.32
C MET A 240 -9.90 6.49 0.72
N MET A 241 -9.80 5.20 0.40
CA MET A 241 -8.66 4.63 -0.31
C MET A 241 -8.53 5.18 -1.73
N LEU A 242 -9.66 5.39 -2.42
CA LEU A 242 -9.68 6.06 -3.73
C LEU A 242 -9.12 7.48 -3.60
N VAL A 243 -9.60 8.27 -2.66
CA VAL A 243 -9.10 9.65 -2.41
C VAL A 243 -7.61 9.64 -2.06
N SER A 244 -7.14 8.71 -1.21
CA SER A 244 -5.71 8.56 -0.93
C SER A 244 -4.89 8.32 -2.20
N ASN A 245 -5.39 7.48 -3.11
CA ASN A 245 -4.72 7.17 -4.37
C ASN A 245 -4.90 8.25 -5.45
N CYS A 246 -5.81 9.21 -5.27
CA CYS A 246 -5.83 10.44 -6.05
C CYS A 246 -4.74 11.42 -5.61
N VAL A 247 -4.35 11.39 -4.33
CA VAL A 247 -3.43 12.38 -3.75
C VAL A 247 -1.99 11.90 -3.78
N MET A 248 -1.69 10.73 -3.20
CA MET A 248 -0.31 10.27 -2.98
C MET A 248 0.51 10.13 -4.27
N PRO A 249 0.04 9.43 -5.31
CA PRO A 249 0.82 9.23 -6.53
C PRO A 249 0.90 10.48 -7.42
N LEU A 250 0.06 11.49 -7.17
CA LEU A 250 -0.04 12.70 -7.98
C LEU A 250 0.37 13.96 -7.22
N LEU A 251 0.93 13.82 -6.03
CA LEU A 251 1.28 14.93 -5.16
C LEU A 251 2.31 15.86 -5.81
N PHE A 252 3.39 15.29 -6.30
CA PHE A 252 4.47 16.04 -6.93
C PHE A 252 4.01 16.72 -8.23
N PRO A 253 3.41 16.02 -9.22
CA PRO A 253 2.94 16.67 -10.45
C PRO A 253 1.86 17.71 -10.22
N HIS A 254 0.94 17.49 -9.25
CA HIS A 254 -0.08 18.50 -8.93
C HIS A 254 0.52 19.82 -8.43
N PHE A 255 1.46 19.75 -7.50
CA PHE A 255 2.09 20.96 -6.96
C PHE A 255 2.97 21.68 -7.99
N LEU A 256 3.57 20.96 -8.93
CA LEU A 256 4.24 21.58 -10.07
C LEU A 256 3.23 22.30 -10.99
N ASP A 257 2.09 21.69 -11.29
CA ASP A 257 1.03 22.29 -12.11
C ASP A 257 0.50 23.61 -11.51
N VAL A 258 0.43 23.72 -10.18
CA VAL A 258 0.00 24.95 -9.50
C VAL A 258 1.15 25.92 -9.20
N GLY A 259 2.36 25.63 -9.70
CA GLY A 259 3.53 26.52 -9.70
C GLY A 259 4.33 26.54 -8.39
N VAL A 260 4.22 25.51 -7.54
CA VAL A 260 5.09 25.34 -6.37
C VAL A 260 6.46 24.82 -6.82
N SER A 261 7.55 25.36 -6.27
CA SER A 261 8.89 24.93 -6.66
C SER A 261 9.15 23.47 -6.29
N PRO A 262 9.88 22.70 -7.14
CA PRO A 262 10.19 21.30 -6.90
C PRO A 262 10.82 21.03 -5.53
N ASP A 263 11.78 21.85 -5.11
CA ASP A 263 12.49 21.67 -3.84
C ASP A 263 11.55 21.78 -2.62
N ILE A 264 10.60 22.71 -2.67
CA ILE A 264 9.59 22.86 -1.60
C ILE A 264 8.71 21.61 -1.55
N VAL A 265 8.24 21.12 -2.68
CA VAL A 265 7.39 19.93 -2.74
C VAL A 265 8.12 18.71 -2.21
N LEU A 266 9.36 18.46 -2.66
CA LEU A 266 10.17 17.31 -2.23
C LEU A 266 10.45 17.34 -0.73
N ASN A 267 10.77 18.51 -0.18
CA ASN A 267 11.00 18.66 1.25
C ASN A 267 9.71 18.42 2.06
N LEU A 268 8.57 18.94 1.60
CA LEU A 268 7.28 18.72 2.24
C LEU A 268 6.86 17.26 2.19
N MET A 269 7.10 16.53 1.08
CA MET A 269 6.84 15.09 0.98
C MET A 269 7.66 14.32 2.02
N THR A 270 8.94 14.63 2.18
CA THR A 270 9.81 14.02 3.19
C THR A 270 9.30 14.30 4.61
N ILE A 271 8.98 15.56 4.92
CA ILE A 271 8.41 15.95 6.22
C ILE A 271 7.10 15.21 6.49
N SER A 272 6.20 15.18 5.51
CA SER A 272 4.91 14.49 5.60
C SER A 272 5.08 13.00 5.95
N ALA A 273 6.00 12.32 5.30
CA ALA A 273 6.25 10.90 5.56
C ALA A 273 6.80 10.67 6.99
N ILE A 274 7.71 11.52 7.46
CA ILE A 274 8.25 11.44 8.83
C ILE A 274 7.15 11.71 9.86
N VAL A 275 6.34 12.76 9.65
CA VAL A 275 5.25 13.13 10.55
C VAL A 275 4.11 12.10 10.51
N GLY A 276 3.93 11.40 9.40
CA GLY A 276 2.91 10.36 9.22
C GLY A 276 3.06 9.18 10.19
N ILE A 277 4.30 8.84 10.60
CA ILE A 277 4.56 7.72 11.51
C ILE A 277 3.89 7.92 12.88
N PRO A 278 4.15 9.01 13.64
CA PRO A 278 3.48 9.24 14.91
C PRO A 278 1.97 9.49 14.77
N LEU A 279 1.53 10.08 13.65
CA LEU A 279 0.11 10.31 13.40
C LEU A 279 -0.66 9.01 13.13
N SER A 280 -0.01 7.98 12.59
CA SER A 280 -0.63 6.66 12.49
C SER A 280 -0.94 6.07 13.88
N TYR A 281 -0.04 6.25 14.86
CA TYR A 281 -0.30 5.87 16.26
C TYR A 281 -1.44 6.67 16.89
N PHE A 282 -1.55 7.95 16.56
CA PHE A 282 -2.63 8.83 17.06
C PHE A 282 -4.03 8.28 16.73
N TRP A 283 -4.23 7.69 15.55
CA TRP A 283 -5.52 7.12 15.16
C TRP A 283 -5.91 5.90 16.01
N GLY A 284 -4.96 5.05 16.38
CA GLY A 284 -5.22 3.95 17.32
C GLY A 284 -5.59 4.47 18.72
N TRP A 285 -4.86 5.47 19.22
CA TRP A 285 -5.18 6.12 20.49
C TRP A 285 -6.55 6.81 20.44
N LEU A 286 -6.91 7.46 19.34
CA LEU A 286 -8.19 8.12 19.19
C LEU A 286 -9.34 7.11 19.18
N ASP A 287 -9.15 5.98 18.50
CA ASP A 287 -10.10 4.85 18.48
C ASP A 287 -10.41 4.36 19.91
N ASP A 288 -9.36 4.14 20.70
CA ASP A 288 -9.51 3.72 22.10
C ASP A 288 -10.20 4.77 22.99
N LYS A 289 -9.96 6.07 22.73
CA LYS A 289 -10.44 7.17 23.57
C LYS A 289 -11.88 7.59 23.31
N ILE A 290 -12.29 7.71 22.03
CA ILE A 290 -13.60 8.24 21.63
C ILE A 290 -14.53 7.20 21.00
N GLY A 291 -14.01 6.00 20.78
CA GLY A 291 -14.68 4.88 20.12
C GLY A 291 -14.59 4.94 18.60
N THR A 292 -14.59 3.76 17.98
CA THR A 292 -14.27 3.55 16.56
C THR A 292 -15.16 4.35 15.62
N LYS A 293 -16.45 4.44 15.87
CA LYS A 293 -17.39 5.15 14.99
C LYS A 293 -17.06 6.65 14.95
N LYS A 294 -16.78 7.26 16.11
CA LYS A 294 -16.41 8.68 16.18
C LYS A 294 -15.03 8.92 15.56
N ALA A 295 -14.09 8.02 15.76
CA ALA A 295 -12.78 8.08 15.13
C ALA A 295 -12.90 8.02 13.60
N CYS A 296 -13.77 7.15 13.04
CA CYS A 296 -14.05 7.10 11.61
C CYS A 296 -14.66 8.41 11.06
N TYR A 297 -15.56 9.07 11.82
CA TYR A 297 -16.06 10.40 11.43
C TYR A 297 -14.93 11.42 11.38
N THR A 298 -14.08 11.46 12.41
CA THR A 298 -12.95 12.39 12.46
C THR A 298 -12.00 12.15 11.28
N LEU A 299 -11.77 10.88 10.93
CA LEU A 299 -10.95 10.51 9.78
C LEU A 299 -11.58 11.02 8.45
N ALA A 300 -12.88 10.80 8.23
CA ALA A 300 -13.56 11.24 7.01
C ALA A 300 -13.60 12.77 6.88
N VAL A 301 -13.78 13.48 8.00
CA VAL A 301 -13.65 14.95 8.03
C VAL A 301 -12.22 15.36 7.67
N GLY A 302 -11.20 14.67 8.20
CA GLY A 302 -9.79 14.90 7.85
C GLY A 302 -9.54 14.74 6.35
N PHE A 303 -10.08 13.69 5.72
CA PHE A 303 -10.00 13.48 4.26
C PHE A 303 -10.66 14.61 3.47
N THR A 304 -11.80 15.08 3.95
CA THR A 304 -12.51 16.23 3.32
C THR A 304 -11.66 17.49 3.40
N LEU A 305 -11.12 17.82 4.58
CA LEU A 305 -10.26 19.00 4.78
C LEU A 305 -8.97 18.91 3.96
N MET A 306 -8.33 17.74 3.91
CA MET A 306 -7.18 17.49 3.06
C MET A 306 -7.52 17.75 1.59
N SER A 307 -8.62 17.20 1.09
CA SER A 307 -9.04 17.38 -0.31
C SER A 307 -9.35 18.85 -0.63
N ILE A 308 -9.97 19.58 0.29
CA ILE A 308 -10.18 21.03 0.18
C ILE A 308 -8.83 21.76 0.11
N GLY A 309 -7.86 21.39 0.97
CA GLY A 309 -6.49 21.92 0.92
C GLY A 309 -5.84 21.73 -0.45
N MET A 310 -6.02 20.56 -1.08
CA MET A 310 -5.50 20.29 -2.44
C MET A 310 -6.16 21.17 -3.51
N VAL A 311 -7.46 21.48 -3.39
CA VAL A 311 -8.16 22.37 -4.32
C VAL A 311 -7.62 23.80 -4.26
N PHE A 312 -7.33 24.30 -3.05
CA PHE A 312 -6.89 25.69 -2.83
C PHE A 312 -5.37 25.85 -2.80
N ALA A 313 -4.60 24.78 -2.99
CA ALA A 313 -3.15 24.84 -3.06
C ALA A 313 -2.70 25.64 -4.29
N LYS A 314 -1.89 26.69 -4.07
CA LYS A 314 -1.30 27.54 -5.11
C LYS A 314 0.09 28.01 -4.68
N SER A 315 0.97 28.31 -5.62
CA SER A 315 2.35 28.75 -5.37
C SER A 315 2.47 29.97 -4.44
N GLY A 316 1.49 30.85 -4.47
CA GLY A 316 1.46 32.06 -3.63
C GLY A 316 1.05 31.82 -2.17
N ASN A 317 0.62 30.60 -1.79
CA ASN A 317 0.17 30.32 -0.43
C ASN A 317 0.78 29.03 0.12
N LEU A 318 2.05 29.11 0.49
CA LEU A 318 2.81 27.97 1.05
C LEU A 318 2.21 27.42 2.34
N VAL A 319 1.45 28.22 3.09
CA VAL A 319 0.77 27.75 4.31
C VAL A 319 -0.30 26.71 3.96
N ILE A 320 -1.13 26.98 2.94
CA ILE A 320 -2.15 26.02 2.47
C ILE A 320 -1.49 24.78 1.91
N VAL A 321 -0.40 24.93 1.14
CA VAL A 321 0.38 23.80 0.61
C VAL A 321 0.91 22.94 1.76
N ALA A 322 1.55 23.53 2.77
CA ALA A 322 2.05 22.81 3.93
C ALA A 322 0.93 22.13 4.72
N MET A 323 -0.20 22.81 4.94
CA MET A 323 -1.37 22.22 5.61
C MET A 323 -1.95 21.03 4.83
N ALA A 324 -2.04 21.13 3.49
CA ALA A 324 -2.50 20.02 2.66
C ALA A 324 -1.57 18.81 2.81
N VAL A 325 -0.25 19.01 2.72
CA VAL A 325 0.74 17.92 2.81
C VAL A 325 0.79 17.30 4.21
N ILE A 326 0.72 18.11 5.28
CA ILE A 326 0.62 17.60 6.66
C ILE A 326 -0.72 16.87 6.86
N GLY A 327 -1.81 17.40 6.29
CA GLY A 327 -3.12 16.74 6.28
C GLY A 327 -3.08 15.36 5.66
N ILE A 328 -2.31 15.17 4.59
CA ILE A 328 -2.06 13.87 3.97
C ILE A 328 -1.45 12.89 4.98
N ALA A 329 -0.38 13.30 5.65
CA ALA A 329 0.27 12.49 6.68
C ALA A 329 -0.70 12.09 7.81
N ALA A 330 -1.55 13.04 8.22
CA ALA A 330 -2.50 12.82 9.29
C ALA A 330 -3.57 11.80 8.93
N VAL A 331 -4.12 11.83 7.72
CA VAL A 331 -5.32 11.03 7.40
C VAL A 331 -5.01 9.67 6.77
N ILE A 332 -3.91 9.53 6.02
CA ILE A 332 -3.59 8.29 5.33
C ILE A 332 -3.29 7.15 6.30
N GLY A 333 -2.61 7.42 7.41
CA GLY A 333 -2.35 6.44 8.46
C GLY A 333 -3.60 5.94 9.21
N GLY A 334 -4.72 6.67 9.13
CA GLY A 334 -5.95 6.34 9.86
C GLY A 334 -6.72 5.15 9.26
N SER A 335 -6.78 5.06 7.94
CA SER A 335 -7.56 4.00 7.27
C SER A 335 -7.10 2.58 7.60
N PRO A 336 -5.79 2.25 7.61
CA PRO A 336 -5.32 0.92 8.00
C PRO A 336 -5.63 0.57 9.46
N ASN A 337 -5.71 1.55 10.34
CA ASN A 337 -6.00 1.34 11.77
C ASN A 337 -7.50 1.18 12.03
N LEU A 338 -8.34 2.04 11.45
CA LEU A 338 -9.78 2.09 11.77
C LEU A 338 -10.62 1.09 10.97
N ASN A 339 -10.18 0.68 9.76
CA ASN A 339 -10.89 -0.32 8.96
C ASN A 339 -11.02 -1.68 9.69
N PRO A 340 -9.94 -2.27 10.25
CA PRO A 340 -10.07 -3.46 11.09
C PRO A 340 -10.96 -3.25 12.31
N SER A 341 -10.81 -2.14 13.01
CA SER A 341 -11.56 -1.85 14.24
C SER A 341 -13.08 -1.79 13.99
N ILE A 342 -13.51 -1.10 12.91
CA ILE A 342 -14.95 -1.01 12.61
C ILE A 342 -15.52 -2.37 12.18
N ILE A 343 -14.76 -3.18 11.44
CA ILE A 343 -15.19 -4.53 11.04
C ILE A 343 -15.39 -5.40 12.28
N VAL A 344 -14.45 -5.37 13.23
CA VAL A 344 -14.56 -6.10 14.51
C VAL A 344 -15.79 -5.65 15.30
N ASN A 345 -16.04 -4.33 15.38
CA ASN A 345 -17.18 -3.79 16.14
C ASN A 345 -18.55 -4.07 15.51
N VAL A 346 -18.59 -4.38 14.21
CA VAL A 346 -19.85 -4.68 13.51
C VAL A 346 -20.10 -6.18 13.39
N PHE A 347 -19.06 -6.98 13.11
CA PHE A 347 -19.17 -8.39 12.76
C PHE A 347 -18.59 -9.36 13.81
N GLY A 348 -17.84 -8.83 14.79
CA GLY A 348 -17.15 -9.62 15.81
C GLY A 348 -15.70 -9.97 15.44
N ALA A 349 -14.87 -10.18 16.46
CA ALA A 349 -13.44 -10.44 16.30
C ALA A 349 -13.15 -11.79 15.61
N SER A 350 -13.96 -12.82 15.87
CA SER A 350 -13.84 -14.16 15.27
C SER A 350 -14.09 -14.15 13.76
N GLU A 351 -14.95 -13.26 13.28
CA GLU A 351 -15.33 -13.16 11.87
C GLU A 351 -14.48 -12.17 11.08
N TYR A 352 -13.60 -11.41 11.76
CA TYR A 352 -12.81 -10.34 11.13
C TYR A 352 -12.11 -10.77 9.85
N LEU A 353 -11.34 -11.86 9.89
CA LEU A 353 -10.56 -12.31 8.73
C LEU A 353 -11.44 -12.69 7.54
N ASN A 354 -12.55 -13.37 7.85
CA ASN A 354 -13.50 -13.82 6.83
C ASN A 354 -14.23 -12.64 6.16
N VAL A 355 -14.73 -11.69 6.95
CA VAL A 355 -15.43 -10.51 6.44
C VAL A 355 -14.47 -9.57 5.72
N ASN A 356 -13.31 -9.28 6.33
CA ASN A 356 -12.33 -8.34 5.79
C ASN A 356 -11.85 -8.74 4.39
N ARG A 357 -11.63 -10.04 4.09
CA ARG A 357 -11.22 -10.48 2.75
C ARG A 357 -12.21 -10.10 1.66
N TYR A 358 -13.53 -10.16 1.94
CA TYR A 358 -14.56 -9.79 0.97
C TYR A 358 -14.67 -8.27 0.82
N LEU A 359 -14.65 -7.53 1.93
CA LEU A 359 -14.73 -6.07 1.90
C LEU A 359 -13.51 -5.45 1.21
N ASN A 360 -12.32 -6.00 1.44
CA ASN A 360 -11.09 -5.53 0.80
C ASN A 360 -11.10 -5.66 -0.73
N ILE A 361 -11.76 -6.67 -1.28
CA ILE A 361 -11.90 -6.79 -2.74
C ILE A 361 -12.63 -5.57 -3.30
N GLY A 362 -13.79 -5.23 -2.74
CA GLY A 362 -14.58 -4.07 -3.16
C GLY A 362 -13.85 -2.75 -2.93
N GLN A 363 -13.18 -2.59 -1.78
CA GLN A 363 -12.36 -1.42 -1.47
C GLN A 363 -11.21 -1.23 -2.49
N ASN A 364 -10.52 -2.30 -2.86
CA ASN A 364 -9.43 -2.24 -3.85
C ASN A 364 -9.94 -1.95 -5.27
N ILE A 365 -11.12 -2.45 -5.66
CA ILE A 365 -11.75 -2.11 -6.94
C ILE A 365 -11.96 -0.60 -7.02
N LEU A 366 -12.53 0.02 -5.98
CA LEU A 366 -12.73 1.47 -5.93
C LEU A 366 -11.39 2.23 -5.95
N ARG A 367 -10.42 1.79 -5.15
CA ARG A 367 -9.09 2.40 -5.07
C ARG A 367 -8.41 2.52 -6.41
N LEU A 368 -8.49 1.49 -7.25
CA LEU A 368 -7.79 1.44 -8.55
C LEU A 368 -8.39 2.39 -9.60
N LEU A 369 -9.62 2.86 -9.41
CA LEU A 369 -10.21 3.87 -10.30
C LEU A 369 -9.57 5.26 -10.14
N ALA A 370 -8.88 5.51 -9.03
CA ALA A 370 -8.36 6.83 -8.66
C ALA A 370 -7.46 7.45 -9.74
N LEU A 371 -6.45 6.72 -10.19
CA LEU A 371 -5.45 7.23 -11.13
C LEU A 371 -6.05 7.55 -12.49
N VAL A 372 -6.87 6.65 -13.04
CA VAL A 372 -7.53 6.88 -14.35
C VAL A 372 -8.51 8.04 -14.25
N MET A 373 -9.27 8.15 -13.15
CA MET A 373 -10.17 9.29 -12.92
C MET A 373 -9.41 10.62 -12.93
N MET A 374 -8.35 10.74 -12.13
CA MET A 374 -7.56 11.96 -12.02
C MET A 374 -6.85 12.31 -13.33
N SER A 375 -6.28 11.32 -14.00
CA SER A 375 -5.59 11.49 -15.29
C SER A 375 -6.54 11.89 -16.40
N SER A 376 -7.74 11.28 -16.47
CA SER A 376 -8.77 11.66 -17.45
C SER A 376 -9.24 13.11 -17.23
N ILE A 377 -9.43 13.52 -15.97
CA ILE A 377 -9.80 14.90 -15.64
C ILE A 377 -8.68 15.85 -16.09
N ARG A 378 -7.41 15.51 -15.82
CA ARG A 378 -6.28 16.34 -16.25
C ARG A 378 -6.18 16.45 -17.78
N ASP A 379 -6.33 15.36 -18.50
CA ASP A 379 -6.27 15.35 -19.96
C ASP A 379 -7.40 16.20 -20.59
N LEU A 380 -8.58 16.24 -19.94
CA LEU A 380 -9.72 17.03 -20.40
C LEU A 380 -9.64 18.50 -19.99
N THR A 381 -9.10 18.83 -18.83
CA THR A 381 -9.17 20.18 -18.24
C THR A 381 -7.82 20.89 -18.17
N GLY A 382 -6.71 20.18 -18.42
CA GLY A 382 -5.35 20.69 -18.27
C GLY A 382 -4.86 20.80 -16.82
N SER A 383 -5.66 20.38 -15.82
CA SER A 383 -5.31 20.52 -14.39
C SER A 383 -5.86 19.37 -13.56
N TYR A 384 -5.16 19.04 -12.45
CA TYR A 384 -5.65 18.08 -11.45
C TYR A 384 -6.68 18.68 -10.49
N THR A 385 -6.78 20.01 -10.39
CA THR A 385 -7.64 20.72 -9.42
C THR A 385 -9.12 20.28 -9.47
N PRO A 386 -9.78 20.13 -10.65
CA PRO A 386 -11.17 19.66 -10.70
C PRO A 386 -11.31 18.22 -10.15
N GLY A 387 -10.29 17.38 -10.29
CA GLY A 387 -10.27 16.04 -9.71
C GLY A 387 -10.29 16.08 -8.18
N TYR A 388 -9.62 17.04 -7.56
CA TYR A 388 -9.68 17.20 -6.10
C TYR A 388 -11.02 17.73 -5.62
N VAL A 389 -11.77 18.50 -6.43
CA VAL A 389 -13.17 18.83 -6.12
C VAL A 389 -14.02 17.56 -6.06
N VAL A 390 -13.82 16.61 -6.99
CA VAL A 390 -14.47 15.30 -6.92
C VAL A 390 -14.05 14.55 -5.65
N CYS A 391 -12.78 14.59 -5.25
CA CYS A 391 -12.32 13.99 -4.00
C CYS A 391 -13.01 14.56 -2.76
N VAL A 392 -13.32 15.87 -2.72
CA VAL A 392 -14.13 16.47 -1.64
C VAL A 392 -15.51 15.82 -1.58
N VAL A 393 -16.18 15.68 -2.71
CA VAL A 393 -17.51 15.05 -2.78
C VAL A 393 -17.44 13.58 -2.31
N LEU A 394 -16.46 12.84 -2.80
CA LEU A 394 -16.27 11.42 -2.41
C LEU A 394 -15.99 11.26 -0.91
N SER A 395 -15.21 12.17 -0.32
CA SER A 395 -14.95 12.17 1.14
C SER A 395 -16.21 12.46 1.96
N LEU A 396 -17.07 13.39 1.48
CA LEU A 396 -18.36 13.66 2.10
C LEU A 396 -19.31 12.45 1.99
N VAL A 397 -19.34 11.77 0.85
CA VAL A 397 -20.09 10.51 0.70
C VAL A 397 -19.58 9.45 1.67
N ALA A 398 -18.27 9.30 1.85
CA ALA A 398 -17.69 8.39 2.83
C ALA A 398 -18.13 8.74 4.26
N LEU A 399 -18.14 10.03 4.61
CA LEU A 399 -18.65 10.52 5.89
C LEU A 399 -20.11 10.12 6.11
N LEU A 400 -20.99 10.30 5.11
CA LEU A 400 -22.39 9.91 5.17
C LEU A 400 -22.57 8.39 5.33
N CYS A 401 -21.71 7.58 4.69
CA CYS A 401 -21.73 6.12 4.87
C CYS A 401 -21.50 5.75 6.34
N PHE A 402 -20.55 6.38 7.04
CA PHE A 402 -20.30 6.10 8.45
C PHE A 402 -21.51 6.43 9.34
N VAL A 403 -22.31 7.43 9.00
CA VAL A 403 -23.56 7.75 9.74
C VAL A 403 -24.49 6.54 9.79
N GLY A 404 -24.62 5.82 8.66
CA GLY A 404 -25.54 4.68 8.51
C GLY A 404 -25.09 3.39 9.19
N ILE A 405 -23.82 3.28 9.64
CA ILE A 405 -23.28 2.07 10.26
C ILE A 405 -23.81 1.90 11.69
N ARG A 406 -24.33 0.72 12.01
CA ARG A 406 -24.71 0.31 13.37
C ARG A 406 -23.64 -0.64 13.92
N GLN A 407 -23.06 -0.31 15.08
CA GLN A 407 -22.13 -1.18 15.80
C GLN A 407 -22.93 -2.16 16.67
N ARG A 408 -22.63 -3.47 16.57
CA ARG A 408 -23.34 -4.53 17.31
C ARG A 408 -22.56 -5.01 18.54
N TYR A 409 -21.24 -4.87 18.52
CA TYR A 409 -20.31 -5.42 19.53
C TYR A 409 -19.53 -4.36 20.31
N SER A 410 -19.91 -3.08 20.19
CA SER A 410 -19.18 -1.98 20.85
C SER A 410 -19.38 -1.89 22.38
N ASP A 411 -20.41 -2.58 22.90
CA ASP A 411 -20.81 -2.46 24.31
C ASP A 411 -20.05 -3.37 25.28
N ALA A 412 -19.05 -4.12 24.77
CA ALA A 412 -18.24 -5.03 25.59
C ALA A 412 -17.06 -4.36 26.31
N LYS A 413 -16.91 -3.01 26.22
CA LYS A 413 -15.82 -2.24 26.85
C LYS A 413 -16.32 -1.18 27.85
N ASN A 414 -17.57 -1.27 28.36
CA ASN A 414 -18.06 -0.48 29.50
C ASN A 414 -18.23 -1.33 30.74
#